data_29121426911bd1f62a5a98a1781a7d2c
#
_entry.id   29121426911bd1f62a5a98a1781a7d2c
#
_cell.length_a   1.000
_cell.length_b   1.000
_cell.length_c   1.000
_cell.angle_alpha   90.00
_cell.angle_beta   90.00
_cell.angle_gamma   90.00
#
_symmetry.space_group_name_H-M   'P 1'
#
loop_
_entity.id
_entity.type
_entity.pdbx_description
1 polymer ?
#
loop_
_entity_poly.entity_id
_entity_poly.type
_entity_poly.pdbx_seq_one_letter_code
_entity_poly.pdbx_strand_id
1 'polypeptide(L)'
;ARYRAKVDYLAIRLEAAEGTDVFMRGNRVETLSEGLSIGGHVRACHKGGWGFASFNQLTSLEARIEEAIAAAHLVGDEETLLAAIDPIQDTCILPLTGSHPRNITLVQKKDLCLHYGEILRSVSPEIAT
;
A
#
# COMPACT_ATOMS: atom_id res chain seq x y z
N ALA A 1 16.80 15.65 11.37
CA ALA A 1 17.76 16.75 11.26
C ALA A 1 18.63 16.71 9.99
N ARG A 2 19.11 15.52 9.54
CA ARG A 2 20.09 15.35 8.43
C ARG A 2 19.65 15.96 7.09
N TYR A 3 18.37 15.89 6.76
CA TYR A 3 17.85 16.31 5.44
C TYR A 3 17.15 17.66 5.46
N ARG A 4 16.88 18.25 6.63
CA ARG A 4 16.15 19.53 6.78
C ARG A 4 16.80 20.72 6.07
N ALA A 5 18.11 20.70 5.88
CA ALA A 5 18.83 21.77 5.20
C ALA A 5 18.89 21.61 3.68
N LYS A 6 18.42 20.47 3.16
CA LYS A 6 18.51 20.12 1.75
C LYS A 6 17.23 20.41 0.97
N VAL A 7 16.08 20.45 1.65
CA VAL A 7 14.76 20.56 1.01
C VAL A 7 13.78 21.32 1.90
N ASP A 8 12.79 21.92 1.30
CA ASP A 8 11.72 22.65 1.98
C ASP A 8 10.70 21.70 2.61
N TYR A 9 10.53 20.52 2.01
CA TYR A 9 9.65 19.49 2.51
C TYR A 9 10.18 18.08 2.19
N LEU A 10 10.02 17.17 3.14
CA LEU A 10 10.34 15.75 2.98
C LEU A 10 9.29 14.90 3.70
N ALA A 11 8.67 14.00 2.98
CA ALA A 11 7.78 13.00 3.54
C ALA A 11 8.19 11.58 3.13
N ILE A 12 8.03 10.65 4.05
CA ILE A 12 8.25 9.23 3.82
C ILE A 12 6.98 8.50 4.23
N ARG A 13 6.41 7.71 3.32
CA ARG A 13 5.33 6.78 3.63
C ARG A 13 5.86 5.37 3.61
N LEU A 14 5.54 4.62 4.67
CA LEU A 14 5.78 3.19 4.77
C LEU A 14 4.44 2.47 4.85
N GLU A 15 4.35 1.35 4.18
CA GLU A 15 3.16 0.51 4.17
C GLU A 15 3.58 -0.96 4.27
N ALA A 16 2.91 -1.70 5.15
CA ALA A 16 2.95 -3.15 5.19
C ALA A 16 1.52 -3.64 4.94
N ALA A 17 1.33 -4.43 3.90
CA ALA A 17 0.04 -4.97 3.53
C ALA A 17 0.08 -6.50 3.54
N GLU A 18 -0.88 -7.10 4.23
CA GLU A 18 -1.15 -8.54 4.19
C GLU A 18 -2.39 -8.78 3.35
N GLY A 19 -2.32 -9.73 2.44
CA GLY A 19 -3.41 -10.08 1.55
C GLY A 19 -3.59 -11.58 1.41
N THR A 20 -4.82 -11.98 1.11
CA THR A 20 -5.14 -13.35 0.71
C THR A 20 -5.98 -13.27 -0.56
N ASP A 21 -5.62 -14.06 -1.57
CA ASP A 21 -6.34 -14.14 -2.83
C ASP A 21 -6.90 -15.55 -3.01
N VAL A 22 -8.19 -15.64 -3.27
CA VAL A 22 -8.88 -16.86 -3.66
C VAL A 22 -9.58 -16.58 -4.97
N PHE A 23 -9.07 -17.15 -6.04
CA PHE A 23 -9.68 -17.04 -7.36
C PHE A 23 -10.19 -18.39 -7.81
N MET A 24 -11.45 -18.41 -8.25
CA MET A 24 -12.13 -19.62 -8.67
C MET A 24 -12.69 -19.46 -10.08
N ARG A 25 -12.66 -20.55 -10.84
CA ARG A 25 -13.38 -20.67 -12.09
C ARG A 25 -14.28 -21.90 -12.03
N GLY A 26 -15.58 -21.68 -12.06
CA GLY A 26 -16.55 -22.73 -11.76
C GLY A 26 -16.33 -23.33 -10.37
N ASN A 27 -16.08 -24.64 -10.30
CA ASN A 27 -15.78 -25.36 -9.05
C ASN A 27 -14.27 -25.53 -8.79
N ARG A 28 -13.42 -24.97 -9.65
CA ARG A 28 -11.99 -25.16 -9.56
C ARG A 28 -11.33 -23.92 -8.93
N VAL A 29 -10.51 -24.15 -7.91
CA VAL A 29 -9.62 -23.13 -7.38
C VAL A 29 -8.47 -22.95 -8.36
N GLU A 30 -8.31 -21.76 -8.92
CA GLU A 30 -7.18 -21.41 -9.81
C GLU A 30 -6.05 -20.71 -9.05
N THR A 31 -6.41 -19.86 -8.09
CA THR A 31 -5.42 -19.20 -7.23
C THR A 31 -5.84 -19.31 -5.76
N LEU A 32 -4.90 -19.64 -4.94
CA LEU A 32 -5.01 -19.65 -3.50
C LEU A 32 -3.68 -19.17 -2.95
N SER A 33 -3.59 -17.92 -2.55
CA SER A 33 -2.35 -17.30 -2.12
C SER A 33 -2.53 -16.45 -0.88
N GLU A 34 -1.46 -16.35 -0.14
CA GLU A 34 -1.30 -15.47 1.01
C GLU A 34 0.05 -14.76 0.88
N GLY A 35 0.07 -13.46 1.12
CA GLY A 35 1.25 -12.65 0.94
C GLY A 35 1.35 -11.48 1.90
N LEU A 36 2.60 -11.13 2.20
CA LEU A 36 2.98 -9.90 2.89
C LEU A 36 3.81 -9.06 1.93
N SER A 37 3.43 -7.81 1.74
CA SER A 37 4.22 -6.83 1.02
C SER A 37 4.61 -5.68 1.94
N ILE A 38 5.84 -5.21 1.79
CA ILE A 38 6.36 -4.04 2.47
C ILE A 38 6.91 -3.11 1.41
N GLY A 39 6.55 -1.84 1.49
CA GLY A 39 7.05 -0.84 0.56
C GLY A 39 6.73 0.56 1.02
N GLY A 40 7.03 1.52 0.16
CA GLY A 40 6.72 2.90 0.45
C GLY A 40 7.27 3.84 -0.61
N HIS A 41 7.18 5.11 -0.27
CA HIS A 41 7.74 6.15 -1.12
C HIS A 41 8.29 7.31 -0.31
N VAL A 42 9.22 8.01 -0.92
CA VAL A 42 9.76 9.28 -0.47
C VAL A 42 9.27 10.36 -1.41
N ARG A 43 8.90 11.49 -0.84
CA ARG A 43 8.51 12.70 -1.58
C ARG A 43 9.26 13.89 -0.99
N ALA A 44 9.96 14.64 -1.84
CA ALA A 44 10.71 15.83 -1.47
C ALA A 44 10.24 17.02 -2.30
N CYS A 45 10.30 18.22 -1.70
CA CYS A 45 10.08 19.48 -2.41
C CYS A 45 11.26 20.42 -2.15
N HIS A 46 11.77 21.05 -3.20
CA HIS A 46 12.78 22.09 -3.13
C HIS A 46 12.51 23.16 -4.17
N LYS A 47 12.35 24.41 -3.74
CA LYS A 47 12.06 25.56 -4.62
C LYS A 47 10.99 25.26 -5.67
N GLY A 48 9.84 24.72 -5.24
CA GLY A 48 8.73 24.37 -6.13
C GLY A 48 8.88 23.04 -6.88
N GLY A 49 10.09 22.54 -7.05
CA GLY A 49 10.34 21.24 -7.67
C GLY A 49 9.98 20.08 -6.76
N TRP A 50 9.27 19.08 -7.28
CA TRP A 50 8.91 17.88 -6.58
C TRP A 50 9.71 16.69 -7.08
N GLY A 51 10.29 15.93 -6.15
CA GLY A 51 10.94 14.66 -6.40
C GLY A 51 10.23 13.53 -5.70
N PHE A 52 10.20 12.37 -6.33
CA PHE A 52 9.53 11.17 -5.85
C PHE A 52 10.38 9.94 -6.12
N ALA A 53 10.50 9.06 -5.12
CA ALA A 53 11.14 7.77 -5.25
C ALA A 53 10.36 6.70 -4.47
N SER A 54 10.15 5.53 -5.06
CA SER A 54 9.49 4.39 -4.41
C SER A 54 10.49 3.30 -4.05
N PHE A 55 10.11 2.46 -3.09
CA PHE A 55 10.92 1.32 -2.66
C PHE A 55 10.03 0.18 -2.14
N ASN A 56 10.55 -1.03 -2.25
CA ASN A 56 9.95 -2.25 -1.70
C ASN A 56 10.87 -2.97 -0.69
N GLN A 57 12.00 -2.35 -0.35
CA GLN A 57 12.95 -2.84 0.63
C GLN A 57 13.45 -1.69 1.49
N LEU A 58 13.38 -1.83 2.81
CA LEU A 58 13.81 -0.79 3.75
C LEU A 58 15.31 -0.52 3.70
N THR A 59 16.11 -1.50 3.32
CA THR A 59 17.57 -1.36 3.16
C THR A 59 17.96 -0.31 2.12
N SER A 60 17.08 0.01 1.18
CA SER A 60 17.31 1.02 0.15
C SER A 60 16.77 2.42 0.51
N LEU A 61 16.15 2.59 1.68
CA LEU A 61 15.46 3.82 2.04
C LEU A 61 16.34 5.07 1.93
N GLU A 62 17.58 5.00 2.42
CA GLU A 62 18.48 6.15 2.38
C GLU A 62 18.81 6.59 0.93
N ALA A 63 19.05 5.62 0.04
CA ALA A 63 19.28 5.90 -1.38
C ALA A 63 18.03 6.53 -2.03
N ARG A 64 16.83 6.06 -1.67
CA ARG A 64 15.56 6.62 -2.19
C ARG A 64 15.32 8.05 -1.69
N ILE A 65 15.72 8.37 -0.46
CA ILE A 65 15.66 9.74 0.06
C ILE A 65 16.55 10.66 -0.78
N GLU A 66 17.80 10.28 -1.01
CA GLU A 66 18.73 11.09 -1.79
C GLU A 66 18.27 11.22 -3.26
N GLU A 67 17.69 10.18 -3.85
CA GLU A 67 17.11 10.21 -5.19
C GLU A 67 15.94 11.20 -5.29
N ALA A 68 14.99 11.16 -4.35
CA ALA A 68 13.87 12.09 -4.33
C ALA A 68 14.33 13.53 -4.14
N ILE A 69 15.33 13.76 -3.28
CA ILE A 69 15.95 15.08 -3.08
C ILE A 69 16.62 15.57 -4.37
N ALA A 70 17.42 14.73 -5.02
CA ALA A 70 18.10 15.08 -6.26
C ALA A 70 17.09 15.42 -7.37
N ALA A 71 16.02 14.63 -7.49
CA ALA A 71 14.95 14.92 -8.46
C ALA A 71 14.24 16.26 -8.17
N ALA A 72 13.98 16.59 -6.90
CA ALA A 72 13.39 17.87 -6.52
C ALA A 72 14.30 19.06 -6.90
N HIS A 73 15.60 18.92 -6.67
CA HIS A 73 16.58 19.95 -7.04
C HIS A 73 16.72 20.15 -8.56
N LEU A 74 16.52 19.08 -9.34
CA LEU A 74 16.68 19.14 -10.79
C LEU A 74 15.63 20.02 -11.47
N VAL A 75 14.41 20.07 -10.92
CA VAL A 75 13.27 20.80 -11.48
C VAL A 75 12.86 22.01 -10.64
N GLY A 76 13.46 22.19 -9.46
CA GLY A 76 13.15 23.30 -8.56
C GLY A 76 13.76 24.61 -9.04
N ASP A 77 12.92 25.59 -9.36
CA ASP A 77 13.26 26.88 -9.97
C ASP A 77 12.49 28.03 -9.31
N GLU A 78 11.31 27.74 -8.74
CA GLU A 78 10.42 28.74 -8.17
C GLU A 78 10.14 28.45 -6.69
N GLU A 79 9.84 29.50 -5.91
CA GLU A 79 9.43 29.33 -4.54
C GLU A 79 8.01 28.77 -4.46
N THR A 80 7.84 27.63 -3.80
CA THR A 80 6.51 27.08 -3.46
C THR A 80 6.19 27.35 -2.00
N LEU A 81 5.16 28.12 -1.76
CA LEU A 81 4.64 28.34 -0.43
C LEU A 81 3.83 27.11 0.03
N LEU A 82 4.42 26.30 0.89
CA LEU A 82 3.71 25.19 1.54
C LEU A 82 2.91 25.72 2.73
N ALA A 83 1.71 25.16 2.95
CA ALA A 83 0.91 25.51 4.12
C ALA A 83 1.67 25.17 5.41
N ALA A 84 1.71 26.12 6.33
CA ALA A 84 2.25 25.88 7.67
C ALA A 84 1.23 25.04 8.45
N ILE A 85 1.60 23.79 8.74
CA ILE A 85 0.78 22.85 9.49
C ILE A 85 1.60 22.37 10.68
N ASP A 86 1.00 22.41 11.86
CA ASP A 86 1.61 21.83 13.04
C ASP A 86 1.77 20.31 12.89
N PRO A 87 2.90 19.72 13.30
CA PRO A 87 3.09 18.29 13.23
C PRO A 87 2.06 17.57 14.11
N ILE A 88 1.34 16.65 13.52
CA ILE A 88 0.41 15.76 14.22
C ILE A 88 1.13 14.44 14.47
N GLN A 89 1.11 13.97 15.72
CA GLN A 89 1.53 12.63 16.08
C GLN A 89 0.32 11.89 16.63
N ASP A 90 -0.13 10.87 15.92
CA ASP A 90 -1.30 10.08 16.28
C ASP A 90 -1.11 8.62 15.91
N THR A 91 -1.86 7.75 16.56
CA THR A 91 -1.91 6.33 16.29
C THR A 91 -3.36 5.89 16.24
N CYS A 92 -3.80 5.40 15.08
CA CYS A 92 -5.12 4.81 14.91
C CYS A 92 -4.99 3.29 14.86
N ILE A 93 -5.60 2.60 15.82
CA ILE A 93 -5.65 1.15 15.87
C ILE A 93 -7.09 0.73 15.65
N LEU A 94 -7.36 0.07 14.52
CA LEU A 94 -8.66 -0.52 14.28
C LEU A 94 -8.81 -1.80 15.11
N PRO A 95 -9.93 -1.97 15.85
CA PRO A 95 -10.15 -3.19 16.63
C PRO A 95 -10.30 -4.38 15.69
N LEU A 96 -9.57 -5.45 15.97
CA LEU A 96 -9.72 -6.73 15.27
C LEU A 96 -10.99 -7.42 15.81
N THR A 97 -12.07 -7.37 15.08
CA THR A 97 -13.30 -8.13 15.38
C THR A 97 -13.14 -9.60 15.03
N GLY A 98 -14.06 -10.45 15.51
CA GLY A 98 -14.04 -11.89 15.19
C GLY A 98 -14.08 -12.20 13.69
N SER A 99 -14.72 -11.32 12.91
CA SER A 99 -14.80 -11.42 11.44
C SER A 99 -13.62 -10.78 10.70
N HIS A 100 -12.58 -10.33 11.42
CA HIS A 100 -11.42 -9.74 10.75
C HIS A 100 -10.72 -10.78 9.86
N PRO A 101 -10.33 -10.43 8.62
CA PRO A 101 -9.73 -11.39 7.67
C PRO A 101 -8.52 -12.16 8.19
N ARG A 102 -7.74 -11.59 9.11
CA ARG A 102 -6.61 -12.28 9.76
C ARG A 102 -7.02 -13.45 10.66
N ASN A 103 -8.25 -13.44 11.17
CA ASN A 103 -8.77 -14.48 12.05
C ASN A 103 -9.40 -15.63 11.25
N ILE A 104 -9.53 -15.50 9.94
CA ILE A 104 -10.14 -16.48 9.04
C ILE A 104 -9.03 -17.21 8.28
N THR A 105 -8.98 -18.52 8.43
CA THR A 105 -7.97 -19.33 7.73
C THR A 105 -8.17 -19.30 6.21
N LEU A 106 -7.10 -19.55 5.47
CA LEU A 106 -7.15 -19.63 4.02
C LEU A 106 -8.12 -20.72 3.51
N VAL A 107 -8.23 -21.83 4.24
CA VAL A 107 -9.20 -22.90 3.97
C VAL A 107 -10.63 -22.40 4.11
N GLN A 108 -10.93 -21.71 5.20
CA GLN A 108 -12.27 -21.13 5.42
C GLN A 108 -12.65 -20.10 4.36
N LYS A 109 -11.68 -19.26 3.91
CA LYS A 109 -11.89 -18.31 2.81
C LYS A 109 -12.19 -19.03 1.50
N LYS A 110 -11.45 -20.09 1.19
CA LYS A 110 -11.70 -20.95 0.03
C LYS A 110 -13.10 -21.57 0.09
N ASP A 111 -13.46 -22.16 1.24
CA ASP A 111 -14.76 -22.80 1.39
C ASP A 111 -15.92 -21.81 1.28
N LEU A 112 -15.74 -20.58 1.74
CA LEU A 112 -16.71 -19.50 1.54
C LEU A 112 -16.89 -19.15 0.05
N CYS A 113 -15.80 -19.07 -0.71
CA CYS A 113 -15.88 -18.86 -2.17
C CYS A 113 -16.57 -20.00 -2.90
N LEU A 114 -16.30 -21.26 -2.51
CA LEU A 114 -17.00 -22.43 -3.05
C LEU A 114 -18.50 -22.35 -2.77
N HIS A 115 -18.89 -22.02 -1.56
CA HIS A 115 -20.27 -21.88 -1.16
C HIS A 115 -21.01 -20.78 -1.97
N TYR A 116 -20.40 -19.61 -2.16
CA TYR A 116 -20.96 -18.57 -3.02
C TYR A 116 -21.09 -19.03 -4.47
N GLY A 117 -20.13 -19.79 -4.98
CA GLY A 117 -20.21 -20.39 -6.30
C GLY A 117 -21.39 -21.38 -6.44
N GLU A 118 -21.69 -22.16 -5.41
CA GLU A 118 -22.86 -23.07 -5.38
C GLU A 118 -24.18 -22.28 -5.38
N ILE A 119 -24.27 -21.21 -4.56
CA ILE A 119 -25.46 -20.34 -4.54
C ILE A 119 -25.69 -19.73 -5.93
N LEU A 120 -24.65 -19.17 -6.55
CA LEU A 120 -24.78 -18.56 -7.88
C LEU A 120 -25.30 -19.56 -8.92
N ARG A 121 -24.75 -20.77 -8.97
CA ARG A 121 -25.17 -21.82 -9.90
C ARG A 121 -26.58 -22.35 -9.60
N SER A 122 -27.04 -22.29 -8.36
CA SER A 122 -28.41 -22.67 -8.01
C SER A 122 -29.47 -21.70 -8.55
N VAL A 123 -29.08 -20.47 -8.84
CA VAL A 123 -29.97 -19.44 -9.42
C VAL A 123 -30.22 -19.68 -10.88
N SER A 124 -29.21 -20.08 -11.67
CA SER A 124 -29.36 -20.44 -13.08
C SER A 124 -28.24 -21.38 -13.54
N PRO A 125 -28.56 -22.46 -14.27
CA PRO A 125 -27.56 -23.34 -14.87
C PRO A 125 -26.71 -22.66 -15.96
N GLU A 126 -27.13 -21.50 -16.43
CA GLU A 126 -26.40 -20.70 -17.41
C GLU A 126 -25.26 -19.87 -16.79
N ILE A 127 -25.20 -19.76 -15.45
CA ILE A 127 -24.10 -19.13 -14.78
C ILE A 127 -22.90 -20.08 -14.78
N ALA A 128 -22.13 -20.00 -15.84
CA ALA A 128 -20.82 -20.64 -15.96
C ALA A 128 -19.74 -19.60 -15.66
N THR A 129 -19.18 -19.67 -14.49
CA THR A 129 -18.03 -18.81 -14.08
C THR A 129 -16.72 -19.52 -14.32
#